data_27f835f583c4f5491785b39f4dd41e39
#
_entry.id   27f835f583c4f5491785b39f4dd41e39
#
_cell.length_a   1.000
_cell.length_b   1.000
_cell.length_c   1.000
_cell.angle_alpha   90.00
_cell.angle_beta   90.00
_cell.angle_gamma   90.00
#
_symmetry.space_group_name_H-M   'P 1'
#
loop_
_entity.id
_entity.type
_entity.pdbx_description
1 polymer ?
#
loop_
_entity_poly.entity_id
_entity_poly.type
_entity_poly.pdbx_seq_one_letter_code
_entity_poly.pdbx_strand_id
1 'polypeptide(L)'
;MRFKTLVLIPATAVLAASAVSLPVAQNQTSANEAPQKVRLVVRTTEKVDTTRQNAASRAAERFAFGTPKYNQRFAYFYMQDKYKWGDKQHSCLVKLWNRESGWRSNAHNKSSGAHGIPQSLPGKKMASMGSDWKSNPETQIKWGLKYIKGRYKTPCNALGHSNQHNWY
;
A
#
# COMPACT_ATOMS: atom_id res chain seq x y z
N MET A 1 -15.06 50.33 32.45
CA MET A 1 -16.47 50.28 32.89
C MET A 1 -16.90 48.81 32.73
N ARG A 2 -16.97 48.07 33.86
CA ARG A 2 -18.17 47.58 34.57
C ARG A 2 -19.02 46.66 33.66
N PHE A 3 -19.42 45.44 33.96
CA PHE A 3 -19.72 44.78 35.24
C PHE A 3 -19.56 43.26 35.14
N LYS A 4 -19.13 42.68 36.25
CA LYS A 4 -19.26 41.30 36.71
C LYS A 4 -20.73 40.94 36.90
N THR A 5 -21.11 39.72 36.64
CA THR A 5 -22.17 39.09 37.44
C THR A 5 -21.83 37.61 37.64
N LEU A 6 -21.59 37.34 38.90
CA LEU A 6 -21.44 36.04 39.55
C LEU A 6 -22.84 35.62 40.01
N VAL A 7 -23.27 34.39 39.80
CA VAL A 7 -24.40 33.80 40.53
C VAL A 7 -24.01 32.43 41.02
N LEU A 8 -24.14 32.34 42.35
CA LEU A 8 -23.88 31.21 43.22
C LEU A 8 -24.99 30.16 43.19
N ILE A 9 -24.57 28.97 43.50
CA ILE A 9 -25.12 27.68 43.94
C ILE A 9 -26.37 27.81 44.87
N PRO A 10 -27.23 26.73 44.99
CA PRO A 10 -27.06 25.87 46.14
C PRO A 10 -27.17 24.36 45.91
N ALA A 11 -26.48 23.65 46.77
CA ALA A 11 -26.58 22.24 47.09
C ALA A 11 -27.79 21.94 48.01
N THR A 12 -28.23 20.72 47.96
CA THR A 12 -28.85 19.84 48.97
C THR A 12 -29.72 18.80 48.20
N ALA A 13 -29.86 17.53 48.55
CA ALA A 13 -29.67 16.77 49.77
C ALA A 13 -29.61 15.27 49.46
N VAL A 14 -28.96 14.59 50.33
CA VAL A 14 -28.87 13.18 50.67
C VAL A 14 -30.22 12.48 50.82
N LEU A 15 -30.30 11.17 50.45
CA LEU A 15 -31.01 10.08 51.15
C LEU A 15 -30.82 8.78 50.36
N ALA A 16 -30.02 7.88 50.82
CA ALA A 16 -30.25 6.71 51.68
C ALA A 16 -30.81 5.47 50.95
N ALA A 17 -29.96 4.52 50.82
CA ALA A 17 -30.06 3.07 51.04
C ALA A 17 -31.35 2.32 50.68
N SER A 18 -31.19 1.31 49.81
CA SER A 18 -31.76 -0.01 50.12
C SER A 18 -30.96 -1.08 49.35
N ALA A 19 -30.26 -1.88 50.10
CA ALA A 19 -29.65 -3.10 49.65
C ALA A 19 -30.78 -4.14 49.41
N VAL A 20 -30.90 -4.62 48.17
CA VAL A 20 -31.65 -5.83 47.88
C VAL A 20 -30.66 -6.86 47.35
N SER A 21 -30.33 -7.76 48.25
CA SER A 21 -29.62 -8.99 47.93
C SER A 21 -30.53 -9.91 47.10
N LEU A 22 -30.18 -10.20 45.89
CA LEU A 22 -30.77 -11.27 45.12
C LEU A 22 -29.78 -12.44 45.01
N PRO A 23 -30.25 -13.67 45.03
CA PRO A 23 -29.42 -14.83 45.19
C PRO A 23 -28.62 -15.14 43.91
N VAL A 24 -27.38 -15.52 44.16
CA VAL A 24 -26.51 -16.14 43.14
C VAL A 24 -27.15 -17.46 42.73
N ALA A 25 -27.71 -17.49 41.53
CA ALA A 25 -27.98 -18.74 40.86
C ALA A 25 -26.68 -19.17 40.18
N GLN A 26 -25.96 -20.07 40.82
CA GLN A 26 -24.90 -20.84 40.18
C GLN A 26 -25.57 -21.76 39.13
N ASN A 27 -25.49 -21.37 37.90
CA ASN A 27 -25.76 -22.30 36.81
C ASN A 27 -24.41 -22.79 36.26
N GLN A 28 -23.95 -23.88 36.87
CA GLN A 28 -22.91 -24.72 36.27
C GLN A 28 -23.57 -25.44 35.11
N THR A 29 -23.32 -25.01 33.91
CA THR A 29 -23.55 -25.86 32.74
C THR A 29 -22.28 -25.88 31.91
N SER A 30 -21.64 -27.04 32.02
CA SER A 30 -20.86 -27.73 30.98
C SER A 30 -19.94 -26.86 30.13
N ALA A 31 -18.73 -26.73 30.56
CA ALA A 31 -17.58 -26.59 29.69
C ALA A 31 -17.46 -27.81 28.80
N ASN A 32 -18.01 -27.81 27.61
CA ASN A 32 -17.59 -28.65 26.48
C ASN A 32 -18.38 -28.27 25.23
N GLU A 33 -18.06 -27.14 24.66
CA GLU A 33 -18.11 -26.97 23.21
C GLU A 33 -17.11 -25.89 22.82
N ALA A 34 -15.96 -26.39 22.43
CA ALA A 34 -14.91 -25.57 21.88
C ALA A 34 -15.42 -24.86 20.61
N PRO A 35 -15.19 -23.57 20.44
CA PRO A 35 -15.48 -22.89 19.19
C PRO A 35 -14.41 -23.25 18.15
N GLN A 36 -14.49 -24.48 17.60
CA GLN A 36 -13.62 -24.89 16.49
C GLN A 36 -14.01 -24.25 15.15
N LYS A 37 -15.14 -23.56 15.05
CA LYS A 37 -15.58 -22.93 13.77
C LYS A 37 -15.04 -21.54 13.52
N VAL A 38 -14.52 -20.85 14.51
CA VAL A 38 -13.95 -19.48 14.30
C VAL A 38 -12.51 -19.51 13.79
N ARG A 39 -11.83 -20.64 13.91
CA ARG A 39 -10.42 -20.79 13.50
C ARG A 39 -10.23 -21.12 12.01
N LEU A 40 -11.32 -21.41 11.28
CA LEU A 40 -11.23 -21.82 9.87
C LEU A 40 -11.55 -20.69 8.88
N VAL A 41 -12.08 -19.55 9.32
CA VAL A 41 -12.45 -18.44 8.44
C VAL A 41 -11.32 -17.41 8.24
N VAL A 42 -10.24 -17.49 9.01
CA VAL A 42 -9.08 -16.61 8.86
C VAL A 42 -7.98 -17.23 7.96
N ARG A 43 -8.23 -18.35 7.32
CA ARG A 43 -7.28 -19.02 6.42
C ARG A 43 -7.68 -19.06 4.96
N THR A 44 -8.55 -18.17 4.49
CA THR A 44 -8.42 -17.71 3.11
C THR A 44 -7.36 -16.62 3.11
N THR A 45 -6.14 -17.05 3.31
CA THR A 45 -4.97 -16.23 3.14
C THR A 45 -4.96 -15.72 1.71
N GLU A 46 -5.31 -14.47 1.48
CA GLU A 46 -4.61 -13.70 0.48
C GLU A 46 -3.14 -14.09 0.62
N LYS A 47 -2.58 -14.68 -0.41
CA LYS A 47 -1.16 -15.04 -0.43
C LYS A 47 -0.41 -13.73 -0.32
N VAL A 48 -0.02 -13.40 0.90
CA VAL A 48 0.64 -12.14 1.23
C VAL A 48 1.83 -12.00 0.30
N ASP A 49 1.85 -10.94 -0.51
CA ASP A 49 2.99 -10.64 -1.38
C ASP A 49 4.15 -10.12 -0.50
N THR A 50 4.83 -11.06 0.17
CA THR A 50 5.95 -10.77 1.06
C THR A 50 7.06 -9.99 0.36
N THR A 51 7.28 -10.21 -0.93
CA THR A 51 8.24 -9.44 -1.73
C THR A 51 7.83 -7.97 -1.80
N ARG A 52 6.55 -7.68 -2.02
CA ARG A 52 6.03 -6.31 -2.03
C ARG A 52 6.15 -5.67 -0.64
N GLN A 53 5.74 -6.38 0.41
CA GLN A 53 5.78 -5.86 1.78
C GLN A 53 7.20 -5.53 2.22
N ASN A 54 8.17 -6.41 1.96
CA ASN A 54 9.57 -6.18 2.28
C ASN A 54 10.14 -4.99 1.51
N ALA A 55 9.81 -4.86 0.22
CA ALA A 55 10.26 -3.74 -0.60
C ALA A 55 9.64 -2.42 -0.13
N ALA A 56 8.35 -2.42 0.20
CA ALA A 56 7.63 -1.25 0.70
C ALA A 56 8.19 -0.77 2.05
N SER A 57 8.40 -1.69 3.01
CA SER A 57 8.96 -1.34 4.33
C SER A 57 10.35 -0.70 4.19
N ARG A 58 11.25 -1.30 3.42
CA ARG A 58 12.61 -0.77 3.19
C ARG A 58 12.63 0.57 2.45
N ALA A 59 11.61 0.85 1.63
CA ALA A 59 11.48 2.14 0.97
C ALA A 59 10.93 3.21 1.92
N ALA A 60 9.95 2.86 2.77
CA ALA A 60 9.29 3.77 3.70
C ALA A 60 10.22 4.25 4.83
N GLU A 61 11.25 3.48 5.19
CA GLU A 61 12.26 3.89 6.18
C GLU A 61 12.92 5.24 5.87
N ARG A 62 12.97 5.64 4.59
CA ARG A 62 13.70 6.83 4.15
C ARG A 62 12.87 7.85 3.39
N PHE A 63 11.78 7.44 2.77
CA PHE A 63 11.03 8.29 1.84
C PHE A 63 9.52 8.14 2.02
N ALA A 64 8.79 9.25 1.95
CA ALA A 64 7.34 9.25 2.00
C ALA A 64 6.75 8.49 0.79
N PHE A 65 5.72 7.70 1.05
CA PHE A 65 5.01 6.89 0.05
C PHE A 65 4.62 7.72 -1.19
N GLY A 66 4.83 7.15 -2.36
CA GLY A 66 4.44 7.75 -3.63
C GLY A 66 5.37 8.84 -4.17
N THR A 67 6.36 9.29 -3.39
CA THR A 67 7.37 10.22 -3.92
C THR A 67 8.27 9.51 -4.95
N PRO A 68 8.84 10.24 -5.92
CA PRO A 68 9.77 9.64 -6.89
C PRO A 68 10.91 8.85 -6.24
N LYS A 69 11.45 9.34 -5.12
CA LYS A 69 12.52 8.65 -4.37
C LYS A 69 12.02 7.37 -3.70
N TYR A 70 10.81 7.38 -3.11
CA TYR A 70 10.18 6.17 -2.61
C TYR A 70 9.99 5.15 -3.74
N ASN A 71 9.44 5.58 -4.88
CA ASN A 71 9.13 4.73 -6.01
C ASN A 71 10.40 4.06 -6.58
N GLN A 72 11.50 4.80 -6.70
CA GLN A 72 12.80 4.26 -7.11
C GLN A 72 13.33 3.25 -6.09
N ARG A 73 13.22 3.54 -4.79
CA ARG A 73 13.69 2.65 -3.73
C ARG A 73 12.87 1.38 -3.63
N PHE A 74 11.54 1.51 -3.74
CA PHE A 74 10.63 0.36 -3.80
C PHE A 74 10.99 -0.54 -5.01
N ALA A 75 11.14 0.05 -6.20
CA ALA A 75 11.52 -0.70 -7.41
C ALA A 75 12.85 -1.43 -7.22
N TYR A 76 13.85 -0.79 -6.61
CA TYR A 76 15.15 -1.40 -6.32
C TYR A 76 15.02 -2.69 -5.52
N PHE A 77 14.35 -2.63 -4.38
CA PHE A 77 14.20 -3.82 -3.54
C PHE A 77 13.31 -4.88 -4.17
N TYR A 78 12.19 -4.46 -4.79
CA TYR A 78 11.28 -5.39 -5.43
C TYR A 78 11.96 -6.16 -6.59
N MET A 79 12.74 -5.47 -7.43
CA MET A 79 13.43 -6.11 -8.53
C MET A 79 14.57 -7.02 -8.09
N GLN A 80 15.28 -6.69 -7.01
CA GLN A 80 16.27 -7.58 -6.41
C GLN A 80 15.62 -8.86 -5.88
N ASP A 81 14.56 -8.73 -5.10
CA ASP A 81 13.92 -9.88 -4.47
C ASP A 81 13.21 -10.76 -5.51
N LYS A 82 12.50 -10.16 -6.46
CA LYS A 82 11.67 -10.88 -7.43
C LYS A 82 12.42 -11.40 -8.64
N TYR A 83 13.36 -10.63 -9.17
CA TYR A 83 14.01 -10.90 -10.46
C TYR A 83 15.51 -11.11 -10.35
N LYS A 84 16.10 -10.90 -9.17
CA LYS A 84 17.54 -10.94 -8.93
C LYS A 84 18.31 -9.90 -9.77
N TRP A 85 17.66 -8.78 -10.06
CA TRP A 85 18.26 -7.67 -10.78
C TRP A 85 18.95 -6.70 -9.80
N GLY A 86 20.26 -6.53 -9.95
CA GLY A 86 21.06 -5.68 -9.08
C GLY A 86 21.21 -4.25 -9.61
N ASP A 87 22.19 -3.54 -9.07
CA ASP A 87 22.41 -2.08 -9.23
C ASP A 87 22.48 -1.62 -10.68
N LYS A 88 23.18 -2.36 -11.56
CA LYS A 88 23.26 -2.05 -12.99
C LYS A 88 21.87 -1.97 -13.63
N GLN A 89 21.00 -2.94 -13.33
CA GLN A 89 19.65 -2.98 -13.89
C GLN A 89 18.76 -1.89 -13.31
N HIS A 90 18.92 -1.60 -12.01
CA HIS A 90 18.23 -0.48 -11.38
C HIS A 90 18.64 0.87 -11.99
N SER A 91 19.93 1.09 -12.23
CA SER A 91 20.43 2.30 -12.88
C SER A 91 19.82 2.51 -14.27
N CYS A 92 19.69 1.42 -15.06
CA CYS A 92 18.99 1.48 -16.35
C CYS A 92 17.50 1.81 -16.20
N LEU A 93 16.82 1.21 -15.21
CA LEU A 93 15.42 1.46 -14.93
C LEU A 93 15.18 2.92 -14.53
N VAL A 94 16.05 3.47 -13.66
CA VAL A 94 15.97 4.87 -13.25
C VAL A 94 16.03 5.80 -14.46
N LYS A 95 16.99 5.58 -15.38
CA LYS A 95 17.12 6.37 -16.61
C LYS A 95 15.87 6.25 -17.51
N LEU A 96 15.38 5.02 -17.69
CA LEU A 96 14.21 4.76 -18.51
C LEU A 96 12.97 5.50 -17.97
N TRP A 97 12.60 5.27 -16.72
CA TRP A 97 11.36 5.83 -16.16
C TRP A 97 11.47 7.31 -15.76
N ASN A 98 12.68 7.87 -15.69
CA ASN A 98 12.85 9.32 -15.65
C ASN A 98 12.34 9.98 -16.94
N ARG A 99 12.57 9.37 -18.11
CA ARG A 99 12.07 9.87 -19.40
C ARG A 99 10.56 9.72 -19.53
N GLU A 100 10.02 8.62 -19.02
CA GLU A 100 8.60 8.31 -19.14
C GLU A 100 7.71 9.24 -18.29
N SER A 101 8.04 9.37 -17.03
CA SER A 101 7.15 10.04 -16.06
C SER A 101 7.87 10.87 -15.00
N GLY A 102 9.20 10.80 -14.92
CA GLY A 102 9.95 11.27 -13.76
C GLY A 102 9.55 10.51 -12.49
N TRP A 103 9.18 9.23 -12.62
CA TRP A 103 8.71 8.36 -11.51
C TRP A 103 7.42 8.82 -10.84
N ARG A 104 6.59 9.59 -11.52
CA ARG A 104 5.31 10.09 -11.00
C ARG A 104 4.18 9.13 -11.34
N SER A 105 3.49 8.64 -10.32
CA SER A 105 2.35 7.73 -10.49
C SER A 105 1.12 8.38 -11.14
N ASN A 106 0.98 9.69 -11.03
CA ASN A 106 -0.11 10.46 -11.65
C ASN A 106 0.23 11.03 -13.02
N ALA A 107 1.39 10.70 -13.59
CA ALA A 107 1.73 11.15 -14.93
C ALA A 107 0.74 10.59 -15.95
N HIS A 108 0.18 11.47 -16.78
CA HIS A 108 -0.80 11.12 -17.79
C HIS A 108 -0.57 11.91 -19.07
N ASN A 109 -0.38 11.21 -20.17
CA ASN A 109 -0.29 11.82 -21.49
C ASN A 109 -1.69 11.93 -22.09
N LYS A 110 -2.20 13.16 -22.19
CA LYS A 110 -3.57 13.43 -22.66
C LYS A 110 -3.81 13.03 -24.11
N SER A 111 -2.79 13.05 -24.97
CA SER A 111 -2.94 12.71 -26.37
C SER A 111 -2.91 11.20 -26.64
N SER A 112 -2.02 10.47 -25.97
CA SER A 112 -1.91 9.03 -26.17
C SER A 112 -2.73 8.20 -25.18
N GLY A 113 -3.04 8.74 -24.00
CA GLY A 113 -3.65 8.01 -22.90
C GLY A 113 -2.66 7.18 -22.09
N ALA A 114 -1.35 7.31 -22.31
CA ALA A 114 -0.33 6.66 -21.49
C ALA A 114 -0.39 7.12 -20.05
N HIS A 115 -0.21 6.21 -19.09
CA HIS A 115 -0.45 6.50 -17.67
C HIS A 115 0.62 5.91 -16.75
N GLY A 116 0.88 6.69 -15.69
CA GLY A 116 1.66 6.29 -14.52
C GLY A 116 3.16 6.21 -14.75
N ILE A 117 3.86 5.61 -13.79
CA ILE A 117 5.33 5.53 -13.79
C ILE A 117 5.87 4.90 -15.09
N PRO A 118 5.35 3.75 -15.58
CA PRO A 118 5.85 3.10 -16.79
C PRO A 118 5.23 3.63 -18.07
N GLN A 119 4.37 4.66 -18.04
CA GLN A 119 3.61 5.15 -19.20
C GLN A 119 2.90 4.04 -19.97
N SER A 120 2.18 3.16 -19.24
CA SER A 120 1.44 2.06 -19.84
C SER A 120 0.37 2.54 -20.81
N LEU A 121 0.31 1.94 -22.00
CA LEU A 121 -0.68 2.25 -23.05
C LEU A 121 -1.42 0.99 -23.53
N PRO A 122 -2.73 0.87 -23.32
CA PRO A 122 -3.53 1.70 -22.42
C PRO A 122 -3.19 1.46 -20.94
N GLY A 123 -3.36 2.50 -20.10
CA GLY A 123 -3.08 2.43 -18.66
C GLY A 123 -3.78 1.28 -17.94
N LYS A 124 -5.00 0.91 -18.38
CA LYS A 124 -5.81 -0.19 -17.82
C LYS A 124 -5.09 -1.55 -17.80
N LYS A 125 -4.06 -1.77 -18.61
CA LYS A 125 -3.26 -3.00 -18.56
C LYS A 125 -2.67 -3.25 -17.17
N MET A 126 -2.39 -2.18 -16.42
CA MET A 126 -1.86 -2.27 -15.06
C MET A 126 -2.84 -2.85 -14.04
N ALA A 127 -4.15 -2.90 -14.35
CA ALA A 127 -5.17 -3.54 -13.51
C ALA A 127 -4.91 -5.04 -13.28
N SER A 128 -4.11 -5.68 -14.10
CA SER A 128 -3.65 -7.07 -13.90
C SER A 128 -2.75 -7.25 -12.67
N MET A 129 -2.28 -6.16 -12.05
CA MET A 129 -1.44 -6.16 -10.84
C MET A 129 -2.16 -5.61 -9.60
N GLY A 130 -3.34 -5.02 -9.76
CA GLY A 130 -4.16 -4.47 -8.67
C GLY A 130 -5.20 -3.51 -9.20
N SER A 131 -6.38 -3.47 -8.57
CA SER A 131 -7.48 -2.57 -8.93
C SER A 131 -7.14 -1.08 -8.68
N ASP A 132 -6.16 -0.82 -7.84
CA ASP A 132 -5.66 0.50 -7.43
C ASP A 132 -4.60 1.10 -8.40
N TRP A 133 -4.42 0.50 -9.55
CA TRP A 133 -3.39 0.85 -10.54
C TRP A 133 -3.36 2.32 -10.95
N LYS A 134 -4.49 3.03 -10.84
CA LYS A 134 -4.54 4.45 -11.23
C LYS A 134 -3.69 5.35 -10.34
N SER A 135 -3.60 5.04 -9.05
CA SER A 135 -2.98 5.89 -8.04
C SER A 135 -1.85 5.22 -7.27
N ASN A 136 -1.84 3.88 -7.18
CA ASN A 136 -0.84 3.17 -6.40
C ASN A 136 0.46 2.96 -7.21
N PRO A 137 1.56 3.64 -6.82
CA PRO A 137 2.84 3.52 -7.51
C PRO A 137 3.41 2.10 -7.47
N GLU A 138 3.19 1.36 -6.38
CA GLU A 138 3.71 0.00 -6.25
C GLU A 138 3.06 -0.95 -7.26
N THR A 139 1.75 -0.82 -7.48
CA THR A 139 1.02 -1.57 -8.49
C THR A 139 1.54 -1.27 -9.90
N GLN A 140 1.80 0.01 -10.19
CA GLN A 140 2.36 0.44 -11.48
C GLN A 140 3.78 -0.09 -11.69
N ILE A 141 4.62 -0.02 -10.66
CA ILE A 141 6.01 -0.52 -10.70
C ILE A 141 6.02 -2.04 -10.91
N LYS A 142 5.21 -2.80 -10.18
CA LYS A 142 5.10 -4.25 -10.34
C LYS A 142 4.71 -4.62 -11.77
N TRP A 143 3.73 -3.92 -12.34
CA TRP A 143 3.31 -4.14 -13.71
C TRP A 143 4.44 -3.81 -14.70
N GLY A 144 5.06 -2.63 -14.58
CA GLY A 144 6.12 -2.20 -15.48
C GLY A 144 7.34 -3.14 -15.46
N LEU A 145 7.74 -3.62 -14.29
CA LEU A 145 8.82 -4.61 -14.16
C LEU A 145 8.47 -5.96 -14.80
N LYS A 146 7.22 -6.42 -14.63
CA LYS A 146 6.72 -7.63 -15.29
C LYS A 146 6.72 -7.47 -16.81
N TYR A 147 6.27 -6.32 -17.32
CA TYR A 147 6.28 -5.99 -18.73
C TYR A 147 7.72 -6.01 -19.30
N ILE A 148 8.66 -5.33 -18.62
CA ILE A 148 10.09 -5.33 -19.01
C ILE A 148 10.64 -6.75 -19.01
N LYS A 149 10.35 -7.56 -17.99
CA LYS A 149 10.80 -8.96 -17.93
C LYS A 149 10.30 -9.79 -19.11
N GLY A 150 9.03 -9.62 -19.46
CA GLY A 150 8.41 -10.38 -20.57
C GLY A 150 8.98 -9.97 -21.93
N ARG A 151 9.01 -8.68 -22.22
CA ARG A 151 9.33 -8.15 -23.54
C ARG A 151 10.84 -7.96 -23.79
N TYR A 152 11.57 -7.44 -22.81
CA TYR A 152 12.97 -7.03 -22.98
C TYR A 152 13.96 -7.86 -22.16
N LYS A 153 13.48 -8.75 -21.32
CA LYS A 153 14.25 -9.60 -20.39
C LYS A 153 14.86 -8.80 -19.23
N THR A 154 15.42 -7.60 -19.47
CA THR A 154 16.06 -6.77 -18.44
C THR A 154 15.78 -5.27 -18.66
N PRO A 155 15.86 -4.45 -17.59
CA PRO A 155 15.78 -2.98 -17.70
C PRO A 155 16.80 -2.35 -18.64
N CYS A 156 18.03 -2.85 -18.68
CA CYS A 156 19.05 -2.30 -19.58
C CYS A 156 18.73 -2.56 -21.04
N ASN A 157 18.14 -3.72 -21.36
CA ASN A 157 17.69 -4.00 -22.74
C ASN A 157 16.51 -3.09 -23.12
N ALA A 158 15.56 -2.86 -22.18
CA ALA A 158 14.46 -1.93 -22.41
C ALA A 158 14.95 -0.50 -22.65
N LEU A 159 15.92 -0.04 -21.86
CA LEU A 159 16.58 1.27 -22.08
C LEU A 159 17.30 1.34 -23.41
N GLY A 160 18.03 0.28 -23.79
CA GLY A 160 18.69 0.18 -25.10
C GLY A 160 17.71 0.29 -26.26
N HIS A 161 16.57 -0.42 -26.18
CA HIS A 161 15.50 -0.32 -27.16
C HIS A 161 14.91 1.11 -27.20
N SER A 162 14.61 1.70 -26.03
CA SER A 162 14.10 3.07 -25.96
C SER A 162 15.07 4.10 -26.54
N ASN A 163 16.38 3.91 -26.42
CA ASN A 163 17.39 4.78 -27.02
C ASN A 163 17.37 4.74 -28.57
N GLN A 164 17.02 3.60 -29.15
CA GLN A 164 17.02 3.41 -30.61
C GLN A 164 15.68 3.80 -31.26
N HIS A 165 14.57 3.61 -30.54
CA HIS A 165 13.23 3.69 -31.11
C HIS A 165 12.35 4.78 -30.50
N ASN A 166 12.79 5.46 -29.42
CA ASN A 166 12.03 6.45 -28.65
C ASN A 166 10.77 5.90 -27.96
N TRP A 167 10.66 4.58 -27.80
CA TRP A 167 9.61 3.88 -27.04
C TRP A 167 10.14 2.54 -26.50
N TYR A 168 9.41 1.95 -25.54
CA TYR A 168 9.67 0.60 -25.03
C TYR A 168 8.40 -0.15 -24.64
#